data_fe367be2b9bb729f922f2fc89fb7b10f
#
_entry.id   fe367be2b9bb729f922f2fc89fb7b10f
#
_cell.length_a   1.000
_cell.length_b   1.000
_cell.length_c   1.000
_cell.angle_alpha   90.00
_cell.angle_beta   90.00
_cell.angle_gamma   90.00
#
_symmetry.space_group_name_H-M   'P 1'
#
loop_
_entity.id
_entity.type
_entity.pdbx_description
1 polymer ?
#
loop_
_entity_poly.entity_id
_entity_poly.type
_entity_poly.pdbx_seq_one_letter_code
_entity_poly.pdbx_strand_id
1 'polypeptide(L)' 'MPHVDIKCFPRDLNDEQKTALAADIAGVIIRHLNSKDSSISVALNQVDPEEWKAQVWDTEIGPKLEELIKKQGYSM' A
#
# COMPACT_ATOMS: atom_id res chain seq x y z
N MET A 1 -9.78 9.27 -9.99
CA MET A 1 -9.39 7.86 -10.27
C MET A 1 -8.29 7.43 -9.29
N PRO A 2 -8.61 7.07 -8.02
CA PRO A 2 -7.57 6.65 -7.06
C PRO A 2 -7.04 5.25 -7.36
N HIS A 3 -5.74 5.08 -7.21
CA HIS A 3 -5.08 3.78 -7.28
C HIS A 3 -4.21 3.61 -6.04
N VAL A 4 -4.40 2.52 -5.31
CA VAL A 4 -3.66 2.21 -4.09
C VAL A 4 -2.74 1.02 -4.37
N ASP A 5 -1.46 1.19 -4.13
CA ASP A 5 -0.48 0.12 -4.27
C ASP A 5 0.15 -0.15 -2.91
N ILE A 6 -0.13 -1.33 -2.37
CA ILE A 6 0.38 -1.74 -1.07
C ILE A 6 1.58 -2.67 -1.30
N LYS A 7 2.71 -2.32 -0.71
CA LYS A 7 3.87 -3.20 -0.68
C LYS A 7 4.13 -3.63 0.75
N CYS A 8 4.31 -4.91 0.97
CA CYS A 8 4.51 -5.46 2.31
C CYS A 8 5.37 -6.71 2.27
N PHE A 9 5.93 -7.09 3.41
CA PHE A 9 6.58 -8.39 3.55
C PHE A 9 5.56 -9.50 3.31
N PRO A 10 6.00 -10.68 2.86
CA PRO A 10 5.08 -11.78 2.57
C PRO A 10 4.19 -12.13 3.77
N ARG A 11 2.90 -12.30 3.50
CA ARG A 11 1.90 -12.71 4.46
C ARG A 11 1.06 -13.82 3.84
N ASP A 12 0.59 -14.72 4.68
CA ASP A 12 -0.26 -15.83 4.23
C ASP A 12 -1.72 -15.37 4.25
N LEU A 13 -2.14 -14.73 3.16
CA LEU A 13 -3.51 -14.24 3.01
C LEU A 13 -4.24 -15.06 1.98
N ASN A 14 -5.42 -15.58 2.34
CA ASN A 14 -6.29 -16.24 1.39
C ASN A 14 -7.09 -15.21 0.58
N ASP A 15 -7.86 -15.68 -0.40
CA ASP A 15 -8.61 -14.78 -1.28
C ASP A 15 -9.67 -13.98 -0.53
N GLU A 16 -10.30 -14.58 0.47
CA GLU A 16 -11.31 -13.90 1.28
C GLU A 16 -10.68 -12.75 2.08
N GLN A 17 -9.51 -12.96 2.65
CA GLN A 17 -8.79 -11.93 3.39
C GLN A 17 -8.34 -10.79 2.48
N LYS A 18 -7.88 -11.11 1.27
CA LYS A 18 -7.50 -10.09 0.29
C LYS A 18 -8.68 -9.26 -0.16
N THR A 19 -9.83 -9.91 -0.37
CA THR A 19 -11.07 -9.21 -0.72
C THR A 19 -11.51 -8.27 0.39
N ALA A 20 -11.42 -8.71 1.65
CA ALA A 20 -11.77 -7.88 2.79
C ALA A 20 -10.84 -6.68 2.93
N LEU A 21 -9.53 -6.88 2.74
CA LEU A 21 -8.56 -5.80 2.77
C LEU A 21 -8.88 -4.75 1.69
N ALA A 22 -9.14 -5.21 0.47
CA ALA A 22 -9.46 -4.31 -0.63
C ALA A 22 -10.73 -3.50 -0.35
N ALA A 23 -11.75 -4.15 0.21
CA ALA A 23 -13.02 -3.48 0.55
C ALA A 23 -12.80 -2.42 1.63
N ASP A 24 -12.01 -2.70 2.65
CA ASP A 24 -11.72 -1.75 3.72
C ASP A 24 -10.96 -0.55 3.20
N ILE A 25 -9.95 -0.78 2.35
CA ILE A 25 -9.16 0.30 1.74
C ILE A 25 -10.06 1.17 0.85
N ALA A 26 -10.90 0.54 0.02
CA ALA A 26 -11.83 1.27 -0.83
C ALA A 26 -12.76 2.16 0.00
N GLY A 27 -13.27 1.65 1.13
CA GLY A 27 -14.12 2.41 2.03
C GLY A 27 -13.43 3.66 2.59
N VAL A 28 -12.15 3.53 2.96
CA VAL A 28 -11.36 4.67 3.44
C VAL A 28 -11.18 5.72 2.35
N ILE A 29 -10.87 5.27 1.13
CA ILE A 29 -10.66 6.17 0.00
C ILE A 29 -11.97 6.91 -0.35
N ILE A 30 -13.10 6.21 -0.34
CA ILE A 30 -14.40 6.84 -0.58
C ILE A 30 -14.67 7.93 0.44
N ARG A 31 -14.43 7.64 1.72
CA ARG A 31 -14.71 8.56 2.81
C ARG A 31 -13.85 9.82 2.75
N HIS A 32 -12.56 9.68 2.46
CA HIS A 32 -11.63 10.80 2.53
C HIS A 32 -11.46 11.56 1.22
N LEU A 33 -11.60 10.88 0.08
CA LEU A 33 -11.40 11.49 -1.23
C LEU A 33 -12.69 11.70 -2.01
N ASN A 34 -13.83 11.33 -1.43
CA ASN A 34 -15.13 11.45 -2.09
C ASN A 34 -15.15 10.81 -3.47
N SER A 35 -14.58 9.60 -3.57
CA SER A 35 -14.47 8.88 -4.83
C SER A 35 -15.57 7.84 -4.95
N LYS A 36 -15.89 7.46 -6.20
CA LYS A 36 -16.80 6.35 -6.45
C LYS A 36 -16.04 5.03 -6.33
N ASP A 37 -16.70 4.00 -5.80
CA ASP A 37 -16.11 2.68 -5.69
C ASP A 37 -15.55 2.17 -7.02
N SER A 38 -16.29 2.39 -8.12
CA SER A 38 -15.88 1.93 -9.45
C SER A 38 -14.60 2.61 -9.97
N SER A 39 -14.16 3.70 -9.36
CA SER A 39 -12.95 4.40 -9.77
C SER A 39 -11.71 3.95 -9.01
N ILE A 40 -11.87 3.11 -7.99
CA ILE A 40 -10.79 2.73 -7.08
C ILE A 40 -10.21 1.38 -7.49
N SER A 41 -8.89 1.32 -7.60
CA SER A 41 -8.16 0.07 -7.75
C SER A 41 -7.19 -0.10 -6.60
N VAL A 42 -7.01 -1.35 -6.16
CA VAL A 42 -6.11 -1.68 -5.05
C VAL A 42 -5.22 -2.83 -5.47
N ALA A 43 -3.93 -2.65 -5.39
CA ALA A 43 -2.94 -3.69 -5.66
C ALA A 43 -2.21 -4.07 -4.38
N LEU A 44 -1.91 -5.35 -4.22
CA LEU A 44 -1.11 -5.85 -3.10
C LEU A 44 0.10 -6.58 -3.67
N ASN A 45 1.28 -6.08 -3.33
CA ASN A 45 2.54 -6.65 -3.81
C ASN A 45 3.39 -7.05 -2.62
N GLN A 46 3.72 -8.34 -2.55
CA GLN A 46 4.56 -8.87 -1.48
C GLN A 46 6.02 -8.82 -1.92
N VAL A 47 6.88 -8.30 -1.05
CA VAL A 47 8.31 -8.12 -1.32
C VAL A 47 9.10 -8.80 -0.20
N ASP A 48 10.02 -9.67 -0.57
CA ASP A 48 10.85 -10.36 0.43
C ASP A 48 11.68 -9.37 1.24
N PRO A 49 11.90 -9.64 2.53
CA PRO A 49 12.66 -8.72 3.40
C PRO A 49 14.04 -8.35 2.85
N GLU A 50 14.77 -9.31 2.26
CA GLU A 50 16.10 -9.05 1.71
C GLU A 50 16.07 -8.16 0.46
N GLU A 51 14.92 -7.99 -0.16
CA GLU A 51 14.76 -7.14 -1.34
C GLU A 51 14.10 -5.80 -1.02
N TRP A 52 13.63 -5.63 0.20
CA TRP A 52 12.89 -4.43 0.60
C TRP A 52 13.69 -3.15 0.38
N LYS A 53 14.97 -3.15 0.79
CA LYS A 53 15.80 -1.97 0.63
C LYS A 53 15.91 -1.55 -0.82
N ALA A 54 16.27 -2.49 -1.71
CA ALA A 54 16.47 -2.17 -3.13
C ALA A 54 15.18 -1.82 -3.85
N GLN A 55 14.09 -2.53 -3.55
CA GLN A 55 12.85 -2.39 -4.30
C GLN A 55 11.90 -1.34 -3.72
N VAL A 56 11.94 -1.08 -2.43
CA VAL A 56 10.97 -0.19 -1.79
C VAL A 56 11.66 1.01 -1.14
N TRP A 57 12.64 0.76 -0.25
CA TRP A 57 13.29 1.86 0.46
C TRP A 57 14.01 2.81 -0.49
N ASP A 58 14.88 2.27 -1.34
CA ASP A 58 15.72 3.09 -2.20
C ASP A 58 14.95 3.81 -3.31
N THR A 59 13.76 3.32 -3.64
CA THR A 59 12.96 3.86 -4.75
C THR A 59 11.78 4.71 -4.30
N GLU A 60 11.15 4.36 -3.17
CA GLU A 60 9.87 4.96 -2.81
C GLU A 60 9.86 5.62 -1.43
N ILE A 61 10.68 5.18 -0.48
CA ILE A 61 10.64 5.71 0.88
C ILE A 61 11.77 6.69 1.15
N GLY A 62 13.02 6.21 1.04
CA GLY A 62 14.19 7.02 1.36
C GLY A 62 14.26 8.34 0.59
N PRO A 63 14.13 8.32 -0.74
CA PRO A 63 14.19 9.55 -1.54
C PRO A 63 12.99 10.48 -1.35
N LYS A 64 11.89 9.99 -0.76
CA LYS A 64 10.63 10.72 -0.68
C LYS A 64 10.12 10.90 0.74
N LEU A 65 11.02 10.86 1.72
CA LEU A 65 10.61 10.95 3.14
C LEU A 65 9.72 12.14 3.42
N GLU A 66 10.03 13.30 2.84
CA GLU A 66 9.25 14.52 3.09
C GLU A 66 7.86 14.48 2.45
N GLU A 67 7.63 13.58 1.51
CA GLU A 67 6.35 13.46 0.82
C GLU A 67 5.41 12.46 1.46
N LEU A 68 5.90 11.67 2.42
CA LEU A 68 5.06 10.65 3.07
C LEU A 68 4.08 11.33 4.03
N ILE A 69 2.80 11.02 3.87
CA ILE A 69 1.77 11.56 4.77
C ILE A 69 1.73 10.81 6.10
N LYS A 70 2.31 9.63 6.15
CA LYS A 70 2.59 8.90 7.39
C LYS A 70 3.99 8.32 7.27
N LYS A 71 4.88 8.69 8.17
CA LYS A 71 6.26 8.23 8.13
C LYS A 71 6.44 6.95 8.94
N GLN A 72 7.35 6.11 8.48
CA GLN A 72 7.72 4.88 9.17
C GLN A 72 8.61 5.18 10.38
N GLY A 73 8.72 4.20 11.28
CA GLY A 73 9.54 4.32 12.47
C GLY A 73 10.91 3.66 12.37
N TYR A 74 11.37 3.34 11.14
CA TYR A 74 12.68 2.72 10.91
C TYR A 74 13.43 3.47 9.82
N SER A 75 14.74 3.17 9.68
CA SER A 75 15.55 3.69 8.57
C SER A 75 16.47 2.58 8.05
N MET A 76 16.94 2.75 6.84
CA MET A 76 17.80 1.73 6.20
C MET A 76 19.03 2.36 5.54
#